data_05f285bbb1b41bb5e5047bb46b39ec18
#
_entry.id   05f285bbb1b41bb5e5047bb46b39ec18
#
_cell.length_a   1.000
_cell.length_b   1.000
_cell.length_c   1.000
_cell.angle_alpha   90.00
_cell.angle_beta   90.00
_cell.angle_gamma   90.00
#
_symmetry.space_group_name_H-M   'P 1'
#
loop_
_entity.id
_entity.type
_entity.pdbx_description
1 polymer ?
#
loop_
_entity_poly.entity_id
_entity_poly.type
_entity_poly.pdbx_seq_one_letter_code
_entity_poly.pdbx_strand_id
1 'polypeptide(L)'
;MRYSQLFAKTLRRPPKEAKIASHRFLVKAGFVDRALASGIYSFLPLGWRVIKKIEKIIREEMNATGCQELFLPALNPRELWLETGRWQAYIPSLFKTQDQHGRNFCLAPTHEEVITDLCRRFVHSY
;
A
#
# COMPACT_ATOMS: atom_id res chain seq x y z
N MET A 1 -9.80 -8.13 -23.99
CA MET A 1 -10.51 -6.85 -23.74
C MET A 1 -10.22 -5.94 -24.92
N ARG A 2 -11.25 -5.36 -25.54
CA ARG A 2 -11.07 -4.40 -26.64
C ARG A 2 -10.74 -3.02 -26.07
N TYR A 3 -9.81 -2.32 -26.69
CA TYR A 3 -9.41 -0.96 -26.26
C TYR A 3 -10.60 0.03 -26.27
N SER A 4 -11.52 -0.10 -27.22
CA SER A 4 -12.74 0.72 -27.32
C SER A 4 -13.68 0.58 -26.11
N GLN A 5 -13.56 -0.52 -25.34
CA GLN A 5 -14.36 -0.81 -24.16
C GLN A 5 -13.58 -0.52 -22.84
N LEU A 6 -12.35 0.02 -22.95
CA LEU A 6 -11.53 0.32 -21.79
C LEU A 6 -12.11 1.54 -21.06
N PHE A 7 -12.23 1.46 -19.74
CA PHE A 7 -12.75 2.54 -18.89
C PHE A 7 -11.95 3.84 -19.05
N ALA A 8 -10.61 3.75 -19.09
CA ALA A 8 -9.74 4.91 -19.23
C ALA A 8 -9.20 5.02 -20.66
N LYS A 9 -9.07 6.26 -21.14
CA LYS A 9 -8.48 6.59 -22.44
C LYS A 9 -7.07 7.15 -22.26
N THR A 10 -6.23 7.00 -23.28
CA THR A 10 -4.91 7.66 -23.32
C THR A 10 -5.06 9.17 -23.52
N LEU A 11 -4.11 9.92 -22.96
CA LEU A 11 -4.01 11.36 -23.15
C LEU A 11 -3.06 11.68 -24.32
N ARG A 12 -3.38 12.70 -25.11
CA ARG A 12 -2.47 13.20 -26.16
C ARG A 12 -1.20 13.79 -25.54
N ARG A 13 -1.33 14.52 -24.44
CA ARG A 13 -0.21 15.15 -23.71
C ARG A 13 -0.27 14.74 -22.24
N PRO A 14 0.87 14.47 -21.59
CA PRO A 14 0.91 14.24 -20.16
C PRO A 14 0.59 15.55 -19.42
N PRO A 15 0.07 15.47 -18.17
CA PRO A 15 -0.09 16.64 -17.31
C PRO A 15 1.24 17.38 -17.11
N LYS A 16 1.19 18.70 -17.03
CA LYS A 16 2.38 19.56 -16.85
C LYS A 16 3.14 19.24 -15.55
N GLU A 17 2.42 18.82 -14.52
CA GLU A 17 2.95 18.49 -13.20
C GLU A 17 3.72 17.15 -13.17
N ALA A 18 3.53 16.30 -14.18
CA ALA A 18 4.25 15.03 -14.29
C ALA A 18 5.69 15.26 -14.78
N LYS A 19 6.62 15.46 -13.84
CA LYS A 19 8.04 15.76 -14.14
C LYS A 19 8.84 14.49 -14.49
N ILE A 20 8.60 13.37 -13.78
CA ILE A 20 9.34 12.12 -13.93
C ILE A 20 8.82 11.36 -15.15
N ALA A 21 9.72 10.79 -15.95
CA ALA A 21 9.37 10.11 -17.20
C ALA A 21 8.38 8.96 -17.01
N SER A 22 8.60 8.09 -16.01
CA SER A 22 7.70 6.99 -15.69
C SER A 22 6.30 7.48 -15.35
N HIS A 23 6.17 8.52 -14.52
CA HIS A 23 4.88 9.12 -14.18
C HIS A 23 4.17 9.69 -15.42
N ARG A 24 4.91 10.40 -16.29
CA ARG A 24 4.37 10.93 -17.56
C ARG A 24 3.79 9.82 -18.43
N PHE A 25 4.51 8.71 -18.57
CA PHE A 25 4.05 7.59 -19.39
C PHE A 25 2.86 6.88 -18.78
N LEU A 26 2.87 6.60 -17.48
CA LEU A 26 1.77 5.92 -16.78
C LEU A 26 0.47 6.70 -16.86
N VAL A 27 0.50 8.01 -16.61
CA VAL A 27 -0.69 8.87 -16.72
C VAL A 27 -1.13 9.00 -18.17
N LYS A 28 -0.20 9.26 -19.11
CA LYS A 28 -0.51 9.40 -20.54
C LYS A 28 -1.15 8.15 -21.11
N ALA A 29 -0.66 6.96 -20.72
CA ALA A 29 -1.17 5.68 -21.19
C ALA A 29 -2.43 5.19 -20.48
N GLY A 30 -2.95 5.92 -19.49
CA GLY A 30 -4.15 5.54 -18.76
C GLY A 30 -3.94 4.35 -17.80
N PHE A 31 -2.76 4.24 -17.21
CA PHE A 31 -2.45 3.25 -16.18
C PHE A 31 -2.79 3.74 -14.78
N VAL A 32 -2.57 5.02 -14.53
CA VAL A 32 -2.88 5.66 -13.26
C VAL A 32 -3.58 6.99 -13.47
N ASP A 33 -4.41 7.37 -12.51
CA ASP A 33 -4.99 8.70 -12.39
C ASP A 33 -4.56 9.36 -11.08
N ARG A 34 -4.38 10.68 -11.11
CA ARG A 34 -3.88 11.50 -10.00
C ARG A 34 -4.89 12.54 -9.53
N ALA A 35 -6.16 12.36 -9.81
CA ALA A 35 -7.15 13.42 -9.64
C ALA A 35 -7.39 13.86 -8.19
N LEU A 36 -7.10 13.03 -7.18
CA LEU A 36 -7.49 13.28 -5.79
C LEU A 36 -6.51 14.19 -5.04
N ALA A 37 -5.23 13.78 -4.94
CA ALA A 37 -4.21 14.55 -4.23
C ALA A 37 -2.79 14.16 -4.69
N SER A 38 -1.80 14.97 -4.31
CA SER A 38 -0.39 14.64 -4.56
C SER A 38 0.00 13.38 -3.78
N GLY A 39 0.58 12.39 -4.48
CA GLY A 39 0.97 11.11 -3.90
C GLY A 39 -0.16 10.07 -3.78
N ILE A 40 -1.40 10.44 -4.05
CA ILE A 40 -2.55 9.53 -4.03
C ILE A 40 -2.99 9.25 -5.46
N TYR A 41 -2.93 7.98 -5.86
CA TYR A 41 -3.20 7.54 -7.23
C TYR A 41 -4.32 6.50 -7.27
N SER A 42 -5.19 6.62 -8.27
CA SER A 42 -6.08 5.54 -8.66
C SER A 42 -5.41 4.69 -9.74
N PHE A 43 -5.29 3.39 -9.54
CA PHE A 43 -4.86 2.47 -10.59
C PHE A 43 -6.03 2.17 -11.51
N LEU A 44 -5.89 2.57 -12.77
CA LEU A 44 -6.87 2.32 -13.81
C LEU A 44 -6.75 0.87 -14.32
N PRO A 45 -7.69 0.34 -15.12
CA PRO A 45 -7.72 -1.09 -15.45
C PRO A 45 -6.42 -1.68 -15.97
N LEU A 46 -5.67 -0.94 -16.80
CA LEU A 46 -4.37 -1.41 -17.30
C LEU A 46 -3.30 -1.43 -16.19
N GLY A 47 -3.24 -0.37 -15.39
CA GLY A 47 -2.33 -0.28 -14.24
C GLY A 47 -2.61 -1.36 -13.21
N TRP A 48 -3.89 -1.57 -12.89
CA TRP A 48 -4.29 -2.61 -11.95
C TRP A 48 -3.91 -4.03 -12.42
N ARG A 49 -4.02 -4.31 -13.73
CA ARG A 49 -3.56 -5.59 -14.30
C ARG A 49 -2.06 -5.79 -14.16
N VAL A 50 -1.26 -4.72 -14.27
CA VAL A 50 0.19 -4.80 -14.05
C VAL A 50 0.48 -5.10 -12.58
N ILE A 51 -0.15 -4.37 -11.64
CA ILE A 51 0.00 -4.65 -10.20
C ILE A 51 -0.33 -6.11 -9.88
N LYS A 52 -1.45 -6.64 -10.38
CA LYS A 52 -1.83 -8.04 -10.17
C LYS A 52 -0.81 -9.06 -10.71
N LYS A 53 -0.13 -8.74 -11.81
CA LYS A 53 0.95 -9.60 -12.33
C LYS A 53 2.18 -9.56 -11.43
N ILE A 54 2.55 -8.39 -10.94
CA ILE A 54 3.66 -8.22 -9.99
C ILE A 54 3.36 -8.96 -8.69
N GLU A 55 2.18 -8.76 -8.11
CA GLU A 55 1.73 -9.50 -6.92
C GLU A 55 1.83 -11.02 -7.11
N LYS A 56 1.39 -11.51 -8.28
CA LYS A 56 1.45 -12.94 -8.59
C LYS A 56 2.88 -13.47 -8.57
N ILE A 57 3.81 -12.77 -9.22
CA ILE A 57 5.23 -13.17 -9.25
C ILE A 57 5.81 -13.20 -7.83
N ILE A 58 5.60 -12.12 -7.05
CA ILE A 58 6.09 -12.05 -5.67
C ILE A 58 5.51 -13.19 -4.83
N ARG A 59 4.22 -13.47 -4.95
CA ARG A 59 3.54 -14.54 -4.22
C ARG A 59 4.10 -15.91 -4.57
N GLU A 60 4.32 -16.17 -5.86
CA GLU A 60 4.89 -17.43 -6.33
C GLU A 60 6.31 -17.66 -5.76
N GLU A 61 7.17 -16.64 -5.82
CA GLU A 61 8.53 -16.71 -5.30
C GLU A 61 8.56 -16.87 -3.77
N MET A 62 7.74 -16.12 -3.03
CA MET A 62 7.68 -16.23 -1.58
C MET A 62 7.12 -17.58 -1.12
N ASN A 63 6.09 -18.10 -1.79
CA ASN A 63 5.55 -19.43 -1.48
C ASN A 63 6.59 -20.54 -1.76
N ALA A 64 7.41 -20.40 -2.80
CA ALA A 64 8.48 -21.36 -3.11
C ALA A 64 9.55 -21.45 -2.01
N THR A 65 9.72 -20.39 -1.21
CA THR A 65 10.63 -20.41 -0.04
C THR A 65 10.00 -21.01 1.22
N GLY A 66 8.72 -21.44 1.17
CA GLY A 66 7.99 -21.97 2.33
C GLY A 66 7.34 -20.89 3.21
N CYS A 67 7.34 -19.63 2.78
CA CYS A 67 6.64 -18.56 3.49
C CYS A 67 5.12 -18.74 3.46
N GLN A 68 4.45 -18.30 4.53
CA GLN A 68 3.00 -18.28 4.63
C GLN A 68 2.49 -16.85 4.47
N GLU A 69 1.57 -16.64 3.53
CA GLU A 69 0.97 -15.33 3.29
C GLU A 69 -0.03 -15.00 4.39
N LEU A 70 0.08 -13.79 4.96
CA LEU A 70 -0.86 -13.24 5.93
C LEU A 70 -1.47 -11.94 5.39
N PHE A 71 -2.70 -11.66 5.80
CA PHE A 71 -3.34 -10.39 5.56
C PHE A 71 -3.46 -9.62 6.87
N LEU A 72 -2.62 -8.61 7.06
CA LEU A 72 -2.53 -7.84 8.30
C LEU A 72 -3.29 -6.52 8.21
N PRO A 73 -3.84 -6.00 9.33
CA PRO A 73 -4.58 -4.75 9.33
C PRO A 73 -3.67 -3.55 9.09
N ALA A 74 -4.06 -2.67 8.19
CA ALA A 74 -3.37 -1.40 7.95
C ALA A 74 -3.54 -0.40 9.12
N LEU A 75 -4.68 -0.47 9.81
CA LEU A 75 -4.97 0.36 10.98
C LEU A 75 -4.56 -0.37 12.23
N ASN A 76 -3.58 0.18 12.95
CA ASN A 76 -3.00 -0.43 14.14
C ASN A 76 -3.32 0.40 15.39
N PRO A 77 -3.57 -0.27 16.55
CA PRO A 77 -3.77 0.40 17.82
C PRO A 77 -2.46 1.02 18.32
N ARG A 78 -2.57 2.15 19.01
CA ARG A 78 -1.44 2.91 19.57
C ARG A 78 -0.55 2.06 20.48
N GLU A 79 -1.14 1.14 21.22
CA GLU A 79 -0.49 0.33 22.25
C GLU A 79 0.70 -0.46 21.70
N LEU A 80 0.55 -1.09 20.53
CA LEU A 80 1.64 -1.82 19.87
C LEU A 80 2.85 -0.93 19.56
N TRP A 81 2.59 0.31 19.16
CA TRP A 81 3.62 1.28 18.81
C TRP A 81 4.26 1.95 20.03
N LEU A 82 3.55 1.94 21.17
CA LEU A 82 4.11 2.37 22.46
C LEU A 82 5.12 1.35 23.01
N GLU A 83 4.83 0.05 22.91
CA GLU A 83 5.74 -1.02 23.37
C GLU A 83 7.14 -0.89 22.75
N THR A 84 7.21 -0.52 21.47
CA THR A 84 8.48 -0.34 20.75
C THR A 84 9.06 1.07 20.86
N GLY A 85 8.37 2.01 21.52
CA GLY A 85 8.73 3.43 21.58
C GLY A 85 8.55 4.17 20.24
N ARG A 86 8.09 3.48 19.19
CA ARG A 86 8.00 4.03 17.83
C ARG A 86 6.82 5.00 17.65
N TRP A 87 5.87 5.02 18.56
CA TRP A 87 4.76 5.99 18.52
C TRP A 87 5.25 7.44 18.49
N GLN A 88 6.31 7.78 19.24
CA GLN A 88 6.94 9.09 19.22
C GLN A 88 8.07 9.19 18.19
N ALA A 89 8.88 8.15 18.06
CA ALA A 89 10.07 8.17 17.20
C ALA A 89 9.74 8.32 15.71
N TYR A 90 8.56 7.86 15.27
CA TYR A 90 8.11 7.98 13.86
C TYR A 90 7.45 9.33 13.52
N ILE A 91 7.53 10.33 14.39
CA ILE A 91 7.05 11.68 14.08
C ILE A 91 8.07 12.37 13.15
N PRO A 92 7.61 13.01 12.03
CA PRO A 92 6.24 13.32 11.65
C PRO A 92 5.58 12.29 10.70
N SER A 93 6.21 11.17 10.42
CA SER A 93 5.80 10.26 9.32
C SER A 93 4.62 9.34 9.67
N LEU A 94 4.29 9.15 10.94
CA LEU A 94 3.21 8.27 11.35
C LEU A 94 1.85 8.95 11.20
N PHE A 95 0.99 8.39 10.36
CA PHE A 95 -0.38 8.85 10.17
C PHE A 95 -1.24 8.43 11.37
N LYS A 96 -1.50 9.36 12.28
CA LYS A 96 -2.26 9.12 13.52
C LYS A 96 -3.72 9.55 13.34
N THR A 97 -4.63 8.78 13.92
CA THR A 97 -6.06 9.08 13.93
C THR A 97 -6.68 8.66 15.26
N GLN A 98 -7.90 9.08 15.50
CA GLN A 98 -8.69 8.73 16.68
C GLN A 98 -10.10 8.34 16.24
N ASP A 99 -10.67 7.33 16.87
CA ASP A 99 -12.08 6.97 16.64
C ASP A 99 -13.02 7.83 17.49
N GLN A 100 -14.32 7.63 17.28
CA GLN A 100 -15.37 8.34 18.02
C GLN A 100 -15.41 8.04 19.53
N HIS A 101 -14.70 6.99 19.99
CA HIS A 101 -14.58 6.60 21.41
C HIS A 101 -13.28 7.09 22.04
N GLY A 102 -12.50 7.92 21.34
CA GLY A 102 -11.24 8.46 21.83
C GLY A 102 -10.06 7.49 21.76
N ARG A 103 -10.19 6.32 21.11
CA ARG A 103 -9.09 5.36 20.95
C ARG A 103 -8.16 5.84 19.85
N ASN A 104 -6.85 5.78 20.11
CA ASN A 104 -5.83 6.22 19.16
C ASN A 104 -5.35 5.08 18.29
N PHE A 105 -5.21 5.36 17.00
CA PHE A 105 -4.72 4.44 15.98
C PHE A 105 -3.71 5.13 15.07
N CYS A 106 -2.99 4.34 14.30
CA CYS A 106 -2.20 4.84 13.18
C CYS A 106 -2.39 3.97 11.95
N LEU A 107 -2.16 4.56 10.76
CA LEU A 107 -1.92 3.77 9.55
C LEU A 107 -0.47 3.29 9.62
N ALA A 108 -0.30 1.98 9.72
CA ALA A 108 1.02 1.37 9.87
C ALA A 108 1.85 1.57 8.59
N PRO A 109 3.02 2.23 8.66
CA PRO A 109 3.94 2.29 7.53
C PRO A 109 4.61 0.95 7.26
N THR A 110 4.72 0.11 8.28
CA THR A 110 5.27 -1.26 8.27
C THR A 110 4.47 -2.13 9.23
N HIS A 111 4.70 -3.46 9.21
CA HIS A 111 3.91 -4.42 10.00
C HIS A 111 4.73 -5.21 11.01
N GLU A 112 5.95 -4.78 11.35
CA GLU A 112 6.81 -5.48 12.31
C GLU A 112 6.16 -5.60 13.68
N GLU A 113 5.49 -4.57 14.17
CA GLU A 113 4.77 -4.61 15.45
C GLU A 113 3.67 -5.67 15.45
N VAL A 114 2.87 -5.71 14.38
CA VAL A 114 1.74 -6.64 14.27
C VAL A 114 2.22 -8.08 14.14
N ILE A 115 3.21 -8.34 13.27
CA ILE A 115 3.71 -9.71 13.08
C ILE A 115 4.43 -10.21 14.32
N THR A 116 5.17 -9.35 15.04
CA THR A 116 5.83 -9.71 16.30
C THR A 116 4.80 -10.08 17.36
N ASP A 117 3.71 -9.33 17.48
CA ASP A 117 2.62 -9.66 18.41
C ASP A 117 1.94 -10.99 18.05
N LEU A 118 1.73 -11.26 16.76
CA LEU A 118 1.21 -12.55 16.31
C LEU A 118 2.17 -13.68 16.65
N CYS A 119 3.48 -13.54 16.36
CA CYS A 119 4.46 -14.54 16.72
C CYS A 119 4.49 -14.80 18.22
N ARG A 120 4.47 -13.77 19.05
CA ARG A 120 4.41 -13.88 20.53
C ARG A 120 3.22 -14.73 21.01
N ARG A 121 2.08 -14.66 20.31
CA ARG A 121 0.84 -15.37 20.69
C ARG A 121 0.77 -16.79 20.13
N PHE A 122 1.34 -17.06 18.98
CA PHE A 122 1.12 -18.31 18.26
C PHE A 122 2.36 -19.19 18.14
N VAL A 123 3.57 -18.66 18.30
CA VAL A 123 4.80 -19.42 18.19
C VAL A 123 5.36 -19.69 19.60
N HIS A 124 5.25 -20.95 20.05
CA HIS A 124 5.65 -21.35 21.41
C HIS A 124 6.98 -22.13 21.46
N SER A 125 7.45 -22.61 20.31
CA SER A 125 8.74 -23.28 20.17
C SER A 125 9.25 -23.21 18.72
N TYR A 126 10.53 -23.47 18.52
CA TYR A 126 11.15 -23.62 17.21
C TYR A 126 10.81 -24.97 16.60
#